data_98d11e23c65e835e075d1a1cb0e9fee9
#
_entry.id   98d11e23c65e835e075d1a1cb0e9fee9
#
_cell.length_a   1.000
_cell.length_b   1.000
_cell.length_c   1.000
_cell.angle_alpha   90.00
_cell.angle_beta   90.00
_cell.angle_gamma   90.00
#
_symmetry.space_group_name_H-M   'P 1'
#
loop_
_entity.id
_entity.type
_entity.pdbx_description
1 polymer ?
#
loop_
_entity_poly.entity_id
_entity_poly.type
_entity_poly.pdbx_seq_one_letter_code
_entity_poly.pdbx_strand_id
1 'polypeptide(L)'
;LLVTPATLCDAPSMQDFLSSDNRTQTAKHDYCTQPVNLAGLPAATVPVKLSSRSLPLCIQIIGRYGREDEVLSLAKFIENNVQFPRMQLI
;
A
#
# COMPACT_ATOMS: atom_id res chain seq x y z
N LEU A 1 -11.46 -5.16 -11.20
CA LEU A 1 -10.61 -4.60 -10.16
C LEU A 1 -10.46 -5.57 -9.00
N LEU A 2 -9.24 -5.66 -8.47
CA LEU A 2 -8.94 -6.42 -7.28
C LEU A 2 -8.49 -5.46 -6.17
N VAL A 3 -8.88 -5.74 -4.95
CA VAL A 3 -8.47 -4.95 -3.79
C VAL A 3 -7.75 -5.88 -2.83
N THR A 4 -6.52 -5.51 -2.46
CA THR A 4 -5.68 -6.29 -1.55
C THR A 4 -5.05 -5.34 -0.53
N PRO A 5 -4.50 -5.86 0.57
CA PRO A 5 -3.59 -5.05 1.38
C PRO A 5 -2.41 -4.60 0.54
N ALA A 6 -1.87 -3.43 0.81
CA ALA A 6 -0.65 -2.97 0.13
C ALA A 6 0.60 -3.62 0.72
N THR A 7 0.61 -3.77 2.05
CA THR A 7 1.69 -4.45 2.77
C THR A 7 1.08 -5.36 3.82
N LEU A 8 1.88 -6.29 4.35
CA LEU A 8 1.43 -7.21 5.39
C LEU A 8 1.36 -6.55 6.77
N CYS A 9 2.03 -5.43 6.94
CA CYS A 9 2.11 -4.71 8.22
C CYS A 9 2.44 -3.24 7.96
N ASP A 10 2.42 -2.44 9.02
CA ASP A 10 2.90 -1.06 8.94
C ASP A 10 4.43 -1.02 8.82
N ALA A 11 5.00 0.18 8.66
CA ALA A 11 6.44 0.34 8.52
C ALA A 11 7.14 -0.15 9.79
N PRO A 12 8.29 -0.85 9.65
CA PRO A 12 9.05 -1.32 10.81
C PRO A 12 9.75 -0.16 11.51
N SER A 13 10.02 -0.33 12.80
CA SER A 13 10.89 0.61 13.50
C SER A 13 12.33 0.47 12.98
N MET A 14 13.14 1.50 13.18
CA MET A 14 14.56 1.43 12.81
C MET A 14 15.27 0.27 13.51
N GLN A 15 14.93 0.03 14.77
CA GLN A 15 15.51 -1.05 15.54
C GLN A 15 15.18 -2.41 14.94
N ASP A 16 13.91 -2.63 14.58
CA ASP A 16 13.48 -3.88 13.97
C ASP A 16 14.10 -4.05 12.58
N PHE A 17 14.19 -2.97 11.82
CA PHE A 17 14.81 -3.00 10.49
C PHE A 17 16.28 -3.39 10.58
N LEU A 18 17.01 -2.81 11.53
CA LEU A 18 18.44 -3.08 11.69
C LEU A 18 18.73 -4.47 12.28
N SER A 19 17.74 -5.08 12.96
CA SER A 19 17.91 -6.42 13.55
C SER A 19 17.67 -7.55 12.56
N SER A 20 17.11 -7.25 11.39
CA SER A 20 16.82 -8.24 10.35
C SER A 20 17.63 -7.95 9.10
N ASP A 21 17.84 -8.97 8.26
CA ASP A 21 18.55 -8.76 7.01
C ASP A 21 17.64 -8.01 6.01
N ASN A 22 18.27 -7.27 5.10
CA ASN A 22 17.57 -6.44 4.14
C ASN A 22 16.73 -7.28 3.17
N ARG A 23 17.20 -8.46 2.79
CA ARG A 23 16.50 -9.33 1.86
C ARG A 23 15.17 -9.80 2.44
N THR A 24 15.18 -10.25 3.70
CA THR A 24 13.97 -10.71 4.38
C THR A 24 12.96 -9.59 4.56
N GLN A 25 13.42 -8.41 4.96
CA GLN A 25 12.56 -7.25 5.15
C GLN A 25 11.93 -6.82 3.82
N THR A 26 12.72 -6.74 2.76
CA THR A 26 12.22 -6.35 1.44
C THR A 26 11.18 -7.35 0.93
N ALA A 27 11.45 -8.65 1.04
CA ALA A 27 10.50 -9.67 0.60
C ALA A 27 9.19 -9.58 1.36
N LYS A 28 9.23 -9.31 2.66
CA LYS A 28 8.04 -9.16 3.48
C LYS A 28 7.20 -7.96 3.06
N HIS A 29 7.85 -6.83 2.80
CA HIS A 29 7.12 -5.59 2.45
C HIS A 29 6.63 -5.59 1.01
N ASP A 30 7.29 -6.32 0.10
CA ASP A 30 6.88 -6.40 -1.29
C ASP A 30 5.93 -7.56 -1.58
N TYR A 31 5.53 -8.31 -0.58
CA TYR A 31 4.75 -9.54 -0.77
C TYR A 31 3.47 -9.30 -1.58
N CYS A 32 2.76 -8.23 -1.30
CA CYS A 32 1.49 -7.93 -1.98
C CYS A 32 1.67 -7.18 -3.29
N THR A 33 2.79 -6.48 -3.49
CA THR A 33 2.98 -5.59 -4.65
C THR A 33 3.85 -6.21 -5.75
N GLN A 34 4.75 -7.11 -5.42
CA GLN A 34 5.65 -7.70 -6.38
C GLN A 34 4.92 -8.49 -7.50
N PRO A 35 3.91 -9.32 -7.20
CA PRO A 35 3.20 -10.04 -8.26
C PRO A 35 2.53 -9.11 -9.27
N VAL A 36 2.05 -7.95 -8.83
CA VAL A 36 1.41 -6.96 -9.70
C VAL A 36 2.42 -6.38 -10.67
N ASN A 37 3.61 -6.06 -10.18
CA ASN A 37 4.69 -5.55 -11.02
C ASN A 37 5.14 -6.59 -12.04
N LEU A 38 5.26 -7.85 -11.64
CA LEU A 38 5.64 -8.93 -12.55
C LEU A 38 4.58 -9.16 -13.62
N ALA A 39 3.31 -9.01 -13.28
CA ALA A 39 2.22 -9.16 -14.24
C ALA A 39 2.05 -7.94 -15.16
N GLY A 40 2.68 -6.81 -14.84
CA GLY A 40 2.58 -5.60 -15.63
C GLY A 40 1.22 -4.93 -15.57
N LEU A 41 0.53 -5.03 -14.44
CA LEU A 41 -0.82 -4.47 -14.28
C LEU A 41 -0.75 -3.10 -13.60
N PRO A 42 -1.70 -2.21 -13.91
CA PRO A 42 -1.81 -0.94 -13.21
C PRO A 42 -2.31 -1.15 -11.78
N ALA A 43 -1.75 -0.41 -10.86
CA ALA A 43 -2.17 -0.48 -9.47
C ALA A 43 -1.95 0.86 -8.77
N ALA A 44 -2.73 1.10 -7.73
CA ALA A 44 -2.57 2.27 -6.88
C ALA A 44 -2.75 1.87 -5.42
N THR A 45 -2.13 2.60 -4.52
CA THR A 45 -2.32 2.40 -3.09
C THR A 45 -3.00 3.60 -2.48
N VAL A 46 -3.88 3.35 -1.52
CA VAL A 46 -4.63 4.41 -0.84
C VAL A 46 -4.52 4.17 0.66
N PRO A 47 -4.10 5.19 1.45
CA PRO A 47 -4.10 5.04 2.89
C PRO A 47 -5.54 5.07 3.41
N VAL A 48 -5.87 4.13 4.30
CA VAL A 48 -7.26 3.99 4.78
C VAL A 48 -7.37 4.07 6.30
N LYS A 49 -6.31 3.78 7.02
CA LYS A 49 -6.36 3.70 8.48
C LYS A 49 -4.96 3.86 9.06
N LEU A 50 -4.90 4.28 10.31
CA LEU A 50 -3.65 4.26 11.07
C LEU A 50 -3.55 2.95 11.86
N SER A 51 -2.34 2.40 11.96
CA SER A 51 -2.07 1.22 12.79
C SER A 51 -2.09 1.59 14.27
N SER A 52 -1.93 0.59 15.13
CA SER A 52 -1.82 0.82 16.57
C SER A 52 -0.64 1.73 16.93
N ARG A 53 0.37 1.83 16.07
CA ARG A 53 1.51 2.73 16.25
C ARG A 53 1.33 4.06 15.53
N SER A 54 0.12 4.38 15.07
CA SER A 54 -0.22 5.61 14.35
C SER A 54 0.52 5.76 13.01
N LEU A 55 0.86 4.64 12.38
CA LEU A 55 1.47 4.62 11.05
C LEU A 55 0.43 4.26 9.99
N PRO A 56 0.56 4.78 8.76
CA PRO A 56 -0.43 4.52 7.72
C PRO A 56 -0.51 3.06 7.34
N LEU A 57 -1.74 2.57 7.15
CA LEU A 57 -2.04 1.29 6.53
C LEU A 57 -2.78 1.57 5.24
N CYS A 58 -2.35 0.94 4.15
CA CYS A 58 -2.88 1.19 2.83
C CYS A 58 -3.51 -0.07 2.23
N ILE A 59 -4.46 0.14 1.32
CA ILE A 59 -4.95 -0.92 0.45
C ILE A 59 -4.41 -0.71 -0.95
N GLN A 60 -4.32 -1.78 -1.71
CA GLN A 60 -3.89 -1.78 -3.10
C GLN A 60 -5.07 -2.09 -4.00
N ILE A 61 -5.22 -1.31 -5.07
CA ILE A 61 -6.23 -1.52 -6.10
C ILE A 61 -5.52 -1.91 -7.37
N ILE A 62 -5.88 -3.07 -7.93
CA ILE A 62 -5.25 -3.63 -9.12
C ILE A 62 -6.27 -3.65 -10.24
N GLY A 63 -5.92 -3.09 -11.39
CA GLY A 63 -6.79 -3.04 -12.55
C GLY A 63 -6.31 -3.89 -13.70
N ARG A 64 -7.09 -3.90 -14.78
CA ARG A 64 -6.72 -4.57 -16.02
C ARG A 64 -5.68 -3.75 -16.76
N TYR A 65 -4.90 -4.41 -17.58
CA TYR A 65 -3.90 -3.75 -18.41
C TYR A 65 -4.55 -2.62 -19.22
N GLY A 66 -3.93 -1.45 -19.18
CA GLY A 66 -4.40 -0.28 -19.92
C GLY A 66 -5.59 0.45 -19.30
N ARG A 67 -6.09 0.01 -18.13
CA ARG A 67 -7.26 0.61 -17.51
C ARG A 67 -6.91 1.36 -16.21
N GLU A 68 -5.91 2.23 -16.31
CA GLU A 68 -5.50 3.10 -15.21
C GLU A 68 -6.64 3.99 -14.75
N ASP A 69 -7.55 4.36 -15.67
CA ASP A 69 -8.70 5.19 -15.34
C ASP A 69 -9.61 4.54 -14.31
N GLU A 70 -9.86 3.22 -14.43
CA GLU A 70 -10.68 2.50 -13.45
C GLU A 70 -9.99 2.46 -12.09
N VAL A 71 -8.68 2.21 -12.07
CA VAL A 71 -7.91 2.17 -10.83
C VAL A 71 -7.94 3.51 -10.11
N LEU A 72 -7.70 4.59 -10.83
CA LEU A 72 -7.70 5.94 -10.26
C LEU A 72 -9.08 6.37 -9.80
N SER A 73 -10.14 5.98 -10.52
CA SER A 73 -11.51 6.29 -10.14
C SER A 73 -11.88 5.64 -8.81
N LEU A 74 -11.54 4.36 -8.63
CA LEU A 74 -11.81 3.68 -7.37
C LEU A 74 -10.95 4.23 -6.25
N ALA A 75 -9.68 4.55 -6.53
CA ALA A 75 -8.79 5.13 -5.54
C ALA A 75 -9.36 6.46 -5.02
N LYS A 76 -9.83 7.31 -5.92
CA LYS A 76 -10.45 8.58 -5.56
C LYS A 76 -11.72 8.38 -4.74
N PHE A 77 -12.56 7.43 -5.13
CA PHE A 77 -13.77 7.11 -4.37
C PHE A 77 -13.43 6.69 -2.93
N ILE A 78 -12.45 5.82 -2.77
CA ILE A 78 -12.03 5.37 -1.44
C ILE A 78 -11.45 6.53 -0.64
N GLU A 79 -10.57 7.32 -1.25
CA GLU A 79 -9.97 8.49 -0.59
C GLU A 79 -11.03 9.44 -0.07
N ASN A 80 -12.09 9.67 -0.86
CA ASN A 80 -13.17 10.60 -0.48
C ASN A 80 -14.08 10.02 0.61
N ASN A 81 -14.12 8.72 0.79
CA ASN A 81 -15.02 8.05 1.74
C ASN A 81 -14.34 7.57 3.00
N VAL A 82 -13.01 7.49 3.05
CA VAL A 82 -12.29 7.21 4.27
C VAL A 82 -11.83 8.53 4.88
N GLN A 83 -11.91 8.63 6.20
CA GLN A 83 -11.47 9.84 6.91
C GLN A 83 -10.05 9.61 7.40
N PHE A 84 -9.10 9.61 6.47
CA PHE A 84 -7.70 9.45 6.82
C PHE A 84 -7.12 10.80 7.24
N PRO A 85 -6.49 10.87 8.44
CA PRO A 85 -5.92 12.14 8.89
C PRO A 85 -4.78 12.58 7.98
N ARG A 86 -4.81 13.86 7.57
CA ARG A 86 -3.72 14.43 6.79
C ARG A 86 -2.53 14.67 7.69
N MET A 87 -1.40 14.13 7.30
CA MET A 87 -0.14 14.41 7.97
C MET A 87 0.40 15.73 7.44
N GLN A 88 0.73 16.62 8.36
CA GLN A 88 1.42 17.86 7.98
C GLN A 88 2.91 17.55 7.86
N LEU A 89 3.43 17.73 6.67
CA LEU A 89 4.86 17.73 6.46
C LEU A 89 5.39 19.12 6.84
N ILE A 90 6.31 19.13 7.76
CA ILE A 90 6.95 20.36 8.20
C ILE A 90 8.02 20.76 7.19
#